data_85e7265fcc774091aa20b987a8b80f99
#
_entry.id   85e7265fcc774091aa20b987a8b80f99
#
_cell.length_a   1.000
_cell.length_b   1.000
_cell.length_c   1.000
_cell.angle_alpha   90.00
_cell.angle_beta   90.00
_cell.angle_gamma   90.00
#
_symmetry.space_group_name_H-M   'P 1'
#
loop_
_entity.id
_entity.type
_entity.pdbx_description
1 polymer ?
#
loop_
_entity_poly.entity_id
_entity_poly.type
_entity_poly.pdbx_seq_one_letter_code
_entity_poly.pdbx_strand_id
1 'polypeptide(L)'
;MRAAIVAGAVAAVALAAVLVVAFSSMRRTSDAQLCAANLRVIYMSIRGGELLDSPRWDDVGTGRAFLYNVEKWPAIHKRPFEPCCPVKGTKDDIDYRGPALPPRKLSNDDAFLADLPGNHGPAAGGNVAFKDGRIVAAKEGDEAWAKAARTTAD
;
A
#
# COMPACT_ATOMS: atom_id res chain seq x y z
N MET A 1 29.49 0.26 45.83
CA MET A 1 29.74 0.90 44.53
C MET A 1 29.50 0.01 43.33
N ARG A 2 30.03 -1.22 43.24
CA ARG A 2 29.87 -2.09 42.04
C ARG A 2 28.40 -2.43 41.72
N ALA A 3 27.55 -2.69 42.71
CA ALA A 3 26.13 -3.00 42.50
C ALA A 3 25.33 -1.85 41.86
N ALA A 4 25.62 -0.61 42.29
CA ALA A 4 24.95 0.58 41.73
C ALA A 4 25.33 0.85 40.28
N ILE A 5 26.58 0.57 39.90
CA ILE A 5 27.07 0.70 38.51
C ILE A 5 26.40 -0.35 37.62
N VAL A 6 26.26 -1.59 38.07
CA VAL A 6 25.59 -2.68 37.32
C VAL A 6 24.11 -2.36 37.16
N ALA A 7 23.42 -1.91 38.22
CA ALA A 7 22.01 -1.53 38.13
C ALA A 7 21.77 -0.37 37.14
N GLY A 8 22.65 0.63 37.10
CA GLY A 8 22.59 1.74 36.16
C GLY A 8 22.81 1.29 34.70
N ALA A 9 23.77 0.39 34.50
CA ALA A 9 24.02 -0.16 33.15
C ALA A 9 22.83 -0.98 32.62
N VAL A 10 22.22 -1.82 33.45
CA VAL A 10 21.02 -2.60 33.08
C VAL A 10 19.85 -1.68 32.74
N ALA A 11 19.61 -0.64 33.54
CA ALA A 11 18.54 0.32 33.27
C ALA A 11 18.76 1.09 31.97
N ALA A 12 20.00 1.48 31.67
CA ALA A 12 20.33 2.16 30.41
C ALA A 12 20.11 1.28 29.20
N VAL A 13 20.48 0.00 29.25
CA VAL A 13 20.24 -0.97 28.18
C VAL A 13 18.75 -1.21 27.97
N ALA A 14 17.97 -1.37 29.02
CA ALA A 14 16.53 -1.53 28.96
C ALA A 14 15.84 -0.31 28.34
N LEU A 15 16.24 0.90 28.73
CA LEU A 15 15.72 2.14 28.14
C LEU A 15 16.05 2.26 26.66
N ALA A 16 17.29 1.94 26.26
CA ALA A 16 17.70 1.95 24.88
C ALA A 16 16.88 0.96 24.02
N ALA A 17 16.63 -0.26 24.55
CA ALA A 17 15.81 -1.25 23.87
C ALA A 17 14.37 -0.77 23.68
N VAL A 18 13.75 -0.15 24.68
CA VAL A 18 12.40 0.44 24.61
C VAL A 18 12.35 1.55 23.56
N LEU A 19 13.36 2.43 23.53
CA LEU A 19 13.43 3.51 22.55
C LEU A 19 13.56 2.98 21.12
N VAL A 20 14.40 1.96 20.89
CA VAL A 20 14.55 1.33 19.57
C VAL A 20 13.23 0.71 19.10
N VAL A 21 12.51 0.01 19.96
CA VAL A 21 11.20 -0.58 19.62
C VAL A 21 10.17 0.52 19.34
N ALA A 22 10.10 1.56 20.15
CA ALA A 22 9.18 2.68 19.93
C ALA A 22 9.47 3.41 18.61
N PHE A 23 10.75 3.68 18.33
CA PHE A 23 11.15 4.36 17.09
C PHE A 23 10.85 3.51 15.85
N SER A 24 11.11 2.21 15.92
CA SER A 24 10.80 1.31 14.79
C SER A 24 9.30 1.16 14.55
N SER A 25 8.47 1.17 15.59
CA SER A 25 7.02 1.13 15.46
C SER A 25 6.47 2.43 14.86
N MET A 26 6.94 3.58 15.30
CA MET A 26 6.57 4.89 14.73
C MET A 26 6.94 4.99 13.26
N ARG A 27 8.13 4.54 12.88
CA ARG A 27 8.58 4.53 11.49
C ARG A 27 7.66 3.67 10.61
N ARG A 28 7.35 2.45 11.03
CA ARG A 28 6.44 1.55 10.29
C ARG A 28 5.05 2.15 10.09
N THR A 29 4.51 2.83 11.10
CA THR A 29 3.22 3.51 11.01
C THR A 29 3.28 4.65 10.00
N SER A 30 4.33 5.46 10.02
CA SER A 30 4.57 6.54 9.06
C SER A 30 4.67 6.01 7.64
N ASP A 31 5.42 4.93 7.45
CA ASP A 31 5.63 4.28 6.15
C ASP A 31 4.30 3.75 5.58
N ALA A 32 3.47 3.10 6.40
CA ALA A 32 2.15 2.64 6.00
C ALA A 32 1.21 3.80 5.62
N GLN A 33 1.28 4.92 6.34
CA GLN A 33 0.51 6.12 6.01
C GLN A 33 0.94 6.76 4.70
N LEU A 34 2.23 6.77 4.39
CA LEU A 34 2.75 7.26 3.11
C LEU A 34 2.25 6.40 1.95
N CYS A 35 2.29 5.08 2.09
CA CYS A 35 1.74 4.17 1.08
C CYS A 35 0.23 4.33 0.93
N ALA A 36 -0.52 4.51 2.01
CA ALA A 36 -1.96 4.78 1.95
C ALA A 36 -2.27 6.09 1.22
N ALA A 37 -1.48 7.14 1.47
CA ALA A 37 -1.61 8.42 0.77
C ALA A 37 -1.33 8.26 -0.72
N ASN A 38 -0.29 7.50 -1.08
CA ASN A 38 0.05 7.24 -2.48
C ASN A 38 -1.03 6.41 -3.18
N LEU A 39 -1.56 5.35 -2.55
CA LEU A 39 -2.71 4.60 -3.08
C LEU A 39 -3.91 5.51 -3.33
N ARG A 40 -4.15 6.49 -2.44
CA ARG A 40 -5.23 7.48 -2.63
C ARG A 40 -4.97 8.35 -3.85
N VAL A 41 -3.74 8.80 -4.07
CA VAL A 41 -3.36 9.58 -5.26
C VAL A 41 -3.58 8.76 -6.52
N ILE A 42 -3.14 7.50 -6.55
CA ILE A 42 -3.32 6.59 -7.67
C ILE A 42 -4.83 6.41 -7.95
N TYR A 43 -5.61 6.08 -6.92
CA TYR A 43 -7.06 5.91 -7.03
C TYR A 43 -7.75 7.17 -7.57
N MET A 44 -7.44 8.33 -7.02
CA MET A 44 -8.04 9.61 -7.45
C MET A 44 -7.64 10.00 -8.87
N SER A 45 -6.42 9.66 -9.29
CA SER A 45 -5.96 9.88 -10.66
C SER A 45 -6.73 9.02 -11.65
N ILE A 46 -6.95 7.75 -11.31
CA ILE A 46 -7.75 6.83 -12.12
C ILE A 46 -9.22 7.27 -12.18
N ARG A 47 -9.81 7.60 -11.02
CA ARG A 47 -11.21 8.04 -10.94
C ARG A 47 -11.45 9.40 -11.60
N GLY A 48 -10.49 10.31 -11.52
CA GLY A 48 -10.59 11.65 -12.11
C GLY A 48 -10.43 11.68 -13.63
N GLY A 49 -9.86 10.62 -14.22
CA GLY A 49 -9.67 10.51 -15.66
C GLY A 49 -10.95 10.12 -16.40
N GLU A 50 -11.73 9.19 -15.85
CA GLU A 50 -13.04 8.76 -16.35
C GLU A 50 -13.77 7.97 -15.26
N LEU A 51 -15.08 7.82 -15.41
CA LEU A 51 -15.87 6.96 -14.52
C LEU A 51 -15.34 5.52 -14.57
N LEU A 52 -15.06 4.92 -13.44
CA LEU A 52 -14.55 3.54 -13.31
C LEU A 52 -15.44 2.47 -13.97
N ASP A 53 -16.66 2.85 -14.32
CA ASP A 53 -17.64 2.00 -14.98
C ASP A 53 -17.59 2.11 -16.51
N SER A 54 -16.66 2.89 -17.08
CA SER A 54 -16.50 3.01 -18.53
C SER A 54 -16.04 1.69 -19.15
N PRO A 55 -16.64 1.26 -20.30
CA PRO A 55 -16.19 0.09 -21.06
C PRO A 55 -14.71 0.15 -21.47
N ARG A 56 -14.13 1.34 -21.57
CA ARG A 56 -12.71 1.53 -21.91
C ARG A 56 -11.75 0.86 -20.95
N TRP A 57 -12.18 0.60 -19.72
CA TRP A 57 -11.37 -0.10 -18.72
C TRP A 57 -11.23 -1.60 -18.98
N ASP A 58 -12.04 -2.19 -19.87
CA ASP A 58 -11.99 -3.62 -20.13
C ASP A 58 -10.70 -4.05 -20.82
N ASP A 59 -10.13 -3.16 -21.64
CA ASP A 59 -8.94 -3.44 -22.45
C ASP A 59 -7.64 -3.01 -21.75
N VAL A 60 -7.73 -2.43 -20.55
CA VAL A 60 -6.54 -1.93 -19.82
C VAL A 60 -5.77 -3.07 -19.14
N GLY A 61 -6.39 -4.24 -19.01
CA GLY A 61 -5.81 -5.38 -18.32
C GLY A 61 -6.19 -5.45 -16.85
N THR A 62 -5.54 -6.33 -16.13
CA THR A 62 -5.75 -6.60 -14.69
C THR A 62 -4.41 -6.61 -13.97
N GLY A 63 -4.43 -6.60 -12.66
CA GLY A 63 -3.24 -6.70 -11.84
C GLY A 63 -2.21 -5.61 -12.13
N ARG A 64 -0.97 -6.01 -12.23
CA ARG A 64 0.17 -5.12 -12.51
C ARG A 64 0.07 -4.48 -13.91
N ALA A 65 -0.39 -5.23 -14.89
CA ALA A 65 -0.57 -4.73 -16.25
C ALA A 65 -1.58 -3.58 -16.30
N PHE A 66 -2.63 -3.63 -15.48
CA PHE A 66 -3.58 -2.53 -15.32
C PHE A 66 -2.86 -1.24 -14.91
N LEU A 67 -2.08 -1.27 -13.82
CA LEU A 67 -1.38 -0.09 -13.31
C LEU A 67 -0.40 0.48 -14.34
N TYR A 68 0.36 -0.38 -15.01
CA TYR A 68 1.32 0.01 -16.04
C TYR A 68 0.65 0.68 -17.25
N ASN A 69 -0.49 0.15 -17.69
CA ASN A 69 -1.22 0.69 -18.83
C ASN A 69 -1.96 1.97 -18.47
N VAL A 70 -2.50 2.04 -17.24
CA VAL A 70 -3.18 3.25 -16.74
C VAL A 70 -2.21 4.41 -16.57
N GLU A 71 -0.99 4.16 -16.10
CA GLU A 71 0.05 5.19 -15.99
C GLU A 71 0.32 5.88 -17.34
N LYS A 72 0.29 5.11 -18.43
CA LYS A 72 0.54 5.61 -19.79
C LYS A 72 -0.66 6.32 -20.43
N TRP A 73 -1.80 6.34 -19.78
CA TRP A 73 -3.01 6.91 -20.34
C TRP A 73 -2.96 8.45 -20.42
N PRO A 74 -3.23 9.06 -21.60
CA PRO A 74 -3.09 10.51 -21.80
C PRO A 74 -3.93 11.35 -20.83
N ALA A 75 -5.10 10.87 -20.43
CA ALA A 75 -5.96 11.55 -19.44
C ALA A 75 -5.35 11.62 -18.05
N ILE A 76 -4.49 10.66 -17.71
CA ILE A 76 -3.82 10.55 -16.42
C ILE A 76 -2.47 11.30 -16.43
N HIS A 77 -1.84 11.46 -17.59
CA HIS A 77 -0.61 12.25 -17.72
C HIS A 77 -0.71 13.70 -17.18
N LYS A 78 -1.95 14.23 -17.06
CA LYS A 78 -2.17 15.53 -16.43
C LYS A 78 -1.99 15.49 -14.89
N ARG A 79 -2.01 14.30 -14.31
CA ARG A 79 -1.77 14.04 -12.89
C ARG A 79 -0.97 12.74 -12.75
N PRO A 80 0.32 12.77 -13.09
CA PRO A 80 1.16 11.59 -12.99
C PRO A 80 1.16 11.08 -11.55
N PHE A 81 1.06 9.78 -11.41
CA PHE A 81 1.27 9.09 -10.14
C PHE A 81 2.45 8.14 -10.27
N GLU A 82 3.14 7.91 -9.18
CA GLU A 82 4.20 6.91 -9.13
C GLU A 82 3.62 5.61 -8.57
N PRO A 83 3.55 4.51 -9.36
CA PRO A 83 3.00 3.25 -8.89
C PRO A 83 3.98 2.47 -8.00
N CYS A 84 4.91 3.15 -7.36
CA CYS A 84 5.92 2.61 -6.47
C CYS A 84 5.61 2.94 -5.01
N CYS A 85 6.00 2.04 -4.11
CA CYS A 85 5.92 2.30 -2.68
C CYS A 85 6.98 3.34 -2.29
N PRO A 86 6.59 4.51 -1.73
CA PRO A 86 7.55 5.57 -1.40
C PRO A 86 8.59 5.13 -0.35
N VAL A 87 8.33 4.04 0.35
CA VAL A 87 9.24 3.48 1.37
C VAL A 87 10.33 2.62 0.77
N LYS A 88 10.04 1.88 -0.30
CA LYS A 88 11.03 1.03 -0.96
C LYS A 88 12.02 1.82 -1.82
N GLY A 89 11.62 3.00 -2.30
CA GLY A 89 12.51 3.89 -3.05
C GLY A 89 12.95 3.39 -4.44
N THR A 90 12.41 2.29 -4.92
CA THR A 90 12.68 1.76 -6.27
C THR A 90 11.69 2.38 -7.24
N LYS A 91 12.13 3.38 -8.00
CA LYS A 91 11.26 4.09 -8.96
C LYS A 91 10.88 3.28 -10.20
N ASP A 92 11.53 2.13 -10.40
CA ASP A 92 11.43 1.37 -11.65
C ASP A 92 10.48 0.17 -11.53
N ASP A 93 9.81 -0.02 -10.39
CA ASP A 93 8.95 -1.17 -10.17
C ASP A 93 7.56 -0.76 -9.66
N ILE A 94 6.56 -1.55 -10.03
CA ILE A 94 5.19 -1.40 -9.52
C ILE A 94 5.08 -2.15 -8.19
N ASP A 95 4.99 -1.41 -7.11
CA ASP A 95 4.91 -1.94 -5.74
C ASP A 95 3.46 -2.12 -5.25
N TYR A 96 2.50 -2.06 -6.16
CA TYR A 96 1.08 -2.22 -5.85
C TYR A 96 0.45 -3.32 -6.70
N ARG A 97 -0.57 -3.94 -6.15
CA ARG A 97 -1.46 -4.87 -6.86
C ARG A 97 -2.60 -4.07 -7.49
N GLY A 98 -2.90 -4.35 -8.73
CA GLY A 98 -4.07 -3.82 -9.44
C GLY A 98 -5.29 -4.73 -9.27
N PRO A 99 -6.42 -4.37 -9.92
CA PRO A 99 -7.67 -5.12 -9.82
C PRO A 99 -7.58 -6.49 -10.49
N ALA A 100 -8.17 -7.51 -9.88
CA ALA A 100 -8.23 -8.86 -10.44
C ALA A 100 -9.25 -8.99 -11.61
N LEU A 101 -10.15 -8.03 -11.74
CA LEU A 101 -11.16 -7.95 -12.80
C LEU A 101 -11.19 -6.53 -13.36
N PRO A 102 -11.70 -6.33 -14.59
CA PRO A 102 -11.96 -4.99 -15.10
C PRO A 102 -12.78 -4.17 -14.10
N PRO A 103 -12.46 -2.89 -13.86
CA PRO A 103 -13.09 -2.08 -12.80
C PRO A 103 -14.61 -2.08 -12.80
N ARG A 104 -15.25 -2.10 -13.97
CA ARG A 104 -16.71 -2.12 -14.07
C ARG A 104 -17.35 -3.42 -13.56
N LYS A 105 -16.59 -4.52 -13.50
CA LYS A 105 -17.06 -5.82 -13.01
C LYS A 105 -16.88 -5.98 -11.50
N LEU A 106 -16.19 -5.04 -10.85
CA LEU A 106 -16.02 -5.02 -9.42
C LEU A 106 -17.24 -4.38 -8.73
N SER A 107 -17.61 -4.92 -7.59
CA SER A 107 -18.53 -4.27 -6.65
C SER A 107 -17.79 -3.19 -5.84
N ASN A 108 -18.54 -2.32 -5.17
CA ASN A 108 -17.96 -1.28 -4.32
C ASN A 108 -17.10 -1.84 -3.15
N ASP A 109 -17.42 -3.05 -2.70
CA ASP A 109 -16.71 -3.75 -1.63
C ASP A 109 -15.56 -4.64 -2.12
N ASP A 110 -15.28 -4.64 -3.42
CA ASP A 110 -14.14 -5.37 -3.95
C ASP A 110 -12.86 -4.54 -3.84
N ALA A 111 -11.73 -5.21 -3.54
CA ALA A 111 -10.42 -4.59 -3.57
C ALA A 111 -10.07 -4.18 -4.99
N PHE A 112 -9.71 -2.91 -5.14
CA PHE A 112 -9.34 -2.30 -6.43
C PHE A 112 -7.83 -2.19 -6.57
N LEU A 113 -7.14 -1.73 -5.51
CA LEU A 113 -5.70 -1.62 -5.43
C LEU A 113 -5.24 -2.11 -4.06
N ALA A 114 -4.04 -2.63 -3.96
CA ALA A 114 -3.46 -2.96 -2.66
C ALA A 114 -1.93 -2.91 -2.69
N ASP A 115 -1.34 -2.76 -1.52
CA ASP A 115 0.10 -2.93 -1.35
C ASP A 115 0.53 -4.36 -1.73
N LEU A 116 1.75 -4.53 -2.22
CA LEU A 116 2.35 -5.85 -2.33
C LEU A 116 2.64 -6.42 -0.94
N PRO A 117 2.49 -7.75 -0.76
CA PRO A 117 2.95 -8.40 0.45
C PRO A 117 4.43 -8.08 0.73
N GLY A 118 4.73 -7.77 1.98
CA GLY A 118 6.09 -7.47 2.40
C GLY A 118 6.56 -6.03 2.18
N ASN A 119 5.78 -5.13 1.56
CA ASN A 119 6.16 -3.71 1.43
C ASN A 119 6.47 -3.06 2.79
N HIS A 120 5.76 -3.46 3.83
CA HIS A 120 5.91 -2.93 5.19
C HIS A 120 6.56 -3.92 6.17
N GLY A 121 7.14 -4.99 5.65
CA GLY A 121 7.78 -6.05 6.40
C GLY A 121 6.98 -7.36 6.40
N PRO A 122 7.60 -8.46 6.84
CA PRO A 122 6.96 -9.77 6.85
C PRO A 122 5.75 -9.75 7.78
N ALA A 123 4.64 -10.35 7.36
CA ALA A 123 3.37 -10.44 8.08
C ALA A 123 2.72 -9.10 8.50
N ALA A 124 3.22 -7.98 7.99
CA ALA A 124 2.68 -6.66 8.37
C ALA A 124 1.35 -6.34 7.67
N GLY A 125 0.97 -7.09 6.62
CA GLY A 125 -0.14 -6.72 5.77
C GLY A 125 0.18 -5.50 4.90
N GLY A 126 -0.77 -4.59 4.75
CA GLY A 126 -0.61 -3.37 3.96
C GLY A 126 -1.90 -2.60 3.83
N ASN A 127 -1.94 -1.69 2.89
CA ASN A 127 -3.13 -0.90 2.60
C ASN A 127 -3.92 -1.53 1.45
N VAL A 128 -5.23 -1.49 1.56
CA VAL A 128 -6.19 -1.95 0.55
C VAL A 128 -7.12 -0.80 0.20
N ALA A 129 -7.14 -0.42 -1.06
CA ALA A 129 -8.10 0.53 -1.61
C ALA A 129 -9.24 -0.25 -2.27
N PHE A 130 -10.47 0.06 -1.91
CA PHE A 130 -11.68 -0.53 -2.48
C PHE A 130 -12.18 0.31 -3.65
N LYS A 131 -13.06 -0.27 -4.48
CA LYS A 131 -13.63 0.40 -5.64
C LYS A 131 -14.40 1.68 -5.26
N ASP A 132 -15.02 1.74 -4.08
CA ASP A 132 -15.70 2.92 -3.56
C ASP A 132 -14.75 4.06 -3.11
N GLY A 133 -13.44 3.78 -3.04
CA GLY A 133 -12.40 4.73 -2.64
C GLY A 133 -12.02 4.69 -1.17
N ARG A 134 -12.62 3.80 -0.37
CA ARG A 134 -12.14 3.55 0.98
C ARG A 134 -10.73 2.96 0.93
N ILE A 135 -9.85 3.42 1.80
CA ILE A 135 -8.53 2.84 1.99
C ILE A 135 -8.44 2.36 3.44
N VAL A 136 -8.12 1.09 3.59
CA VAL A 136 -8.05 0.42 4.90
C VAL A 136 -6.66 -0.16 5.07
N ALA A 137 -6.04 0.14 6.22
CA ALA A 137 -4.86 -0.58 6.66
C ALA A 137 -5.29 -1.95 7.17
N ALA A 138 -4.77 -3.00 6.56
CA ALA A 138 -5.14 -4.39 6.86
C ALA A 138 -3.90 -5.18 7.27
N LYS A 139 -4.05 -6.03 8.26
CA LYS A 139 -3.03 -7.01 8.65
C LYS A 139 -3.22 -8.31 7.86
N GLU A 140 -2.18 -9.11 7.81
CA GLU A 140 -2.31 -10.46 7.32
C GLU A 140 -3.35 -11.23 8.14
N GLY A 141 -4.33 -11.84 7.47
CA GLY A 141 -5.47 -12.50 8.12
C GLY A 141 -6.74 -11.67 8.23
N ASP A 142 -6.68 -10.35 8.08
CA ASP A 142 -7.88 -9.50 8.05
C ASP A 142 -8.71 -9.77 6.78
N GLU A 143 -10.04 -9.61 6.86
CA GLU A 143 -10.95 -9.77 5.71
C GLU A 143 -10.58 -8.87 4.54
N ALA A 144 -10.21 -7.62 4.82
CA ALA A 144 -9.76 -6.67 3.79
C ALA A 144 -8.52 -7.18 3.07
N TRP A 145 -7.57 -7.79 3.79
CA TRP A 145 -6.38 -8.39 3.20
C TRP A 145 -6.70 -9.62 2.36
N ALA A 146 -7.64 -10.45 2.83
CA ALA A 146 -8.11 -11.60 2.06
C ALA A 146 -8.80 -11.17 0.75
N LYS A 147 -9.54 -10.06 0.75
CA LYS A 147 -10.07 -9.45 -0.48
C LYS A 147 -8.95 -8.96 -1.40
N ALA A 148 -7.91 -8.36 -0.84
CA ALA A 148 -6.74 -7.89 -1.57
C ALA A 148 -5.91 -9.02 -2.18
N ALA A 149 -5.96 -10.23 -1.64
CA ALA A 149 -5.32 -11.41 -2.22
C ALA A 149 -5.86 -11.74 -3.63
N ARG A 150 -7.03 -11.23 -3.97
CA ARG A 150 -7.63 -11.37 -5.31
C ARG A 150 -7.08 -10.37 -6.32
N THR A 151 -6.41 -9.32 -5.86
CA THR A 151 -5.72 -8.39 -6.75
C THR A 151 -4.38 -9.00 -7.13
N THR A 152 -4.13 -9.22 -8.42
CA THR A 152 -2.93 -9.90 -8.88
C THR A 152 -1.73 -8.97 -8.92
N ALA A 153 -0.55 -9.52 -8.64
CA ALA A 153 0.73 -8.80 -8.82
C ALA A 153 1.29 -8.97 -10.24
N ASP A 154 0.64 -9.83 -11.05
CA ASP A 154 1.05 -10.20 -12.40
C ASP A 154 0.44 -9.26 -13.45
#